data_844374011b95962855a79eb3ceabdbac
#
_entry.id   844374011b95962855a79eb3ceabdbac
#
_cell.length_a   1.000
_cell.length_b   1.000
_cell.length_c   1.000
_cell.angle_alpha   90.00
_cell.angle_beta   90.00
_cell.angle_gamma   90.00
#
_symmetry.space_group_name_H-M   'P 1'
#
loop_
_entity.id
_entity.type
_entity.pdbx_description
1 polymer ?
#
loop_
_entity_poly.entity_id
_entity_poly.type
_entity_poly.pdbx_seq_one_letter_code
_entity_poly.pdbx_strand_id
1 'polypeptide(L)'
;MLKIYKLFEPCFFVCEERCMCVIIKQREKRGDTIMTDIEIANSIKMQDIKTVAKKLGIQEDKLEFYGKYKAKIDDKNLNPKGKLVLVTAINPTSAGEGKTTVSIGLADAFTELKQSVCLALREPSLGPVFGVKGGATGGGYSQIVPMEDINLHFTGDFHAITSANNLLCSYLDNHIFQGNALSIDPDKVVFNRCLDINDRALRDVVVGGGAKNGTPRRERFNITAASEIMAILCLSKDLEDLKERLGNILVAYTTKNKPVYAKDLLVHEAMAILLKDAIKPNLVQTLAHTPAIVHGGPFANIAHGCNTIIATKMAMTHAKYTITEAGFGADLGAQKFLDTKCRVANLKPNAVVIVATIKALKLHGGEDKNNLKQENVSAVKKGMANLERHVKNILNVYSLPCVVAINKFTSDTEAEIEVVKKGVEKLGVKAIVADVWGKGGKGTIDLAKEVMALCEKDNSTFKFSYDTNDKIKKKIKDIATKIYGAGKVTYSEKALADMKDIEKLKKDNLPIIIAKTQYSFSDNQTLLGAPKGFELNIRELQLRNGAGFIVAVAGNMLLMPGLSKTPAGEKMHIHEENGKTIIEGLF
;
A
#
# COMPACT_ATOMS: atom_id res chain seq x y z
N MET A 1 -42.19 -41.95 27.20
CA MET A 1 -41.24 -41.68 26.12
C MET A 1 -42.04 -41.54 24.84
N LEU A 2 -42.12 -40.41 24.23
CA LEU A 2 -42.80 -39.93 23.02
C LEU A 2 -43.74 -38.77 23.32
N LYS A 3 -43.16 -37.58 23.43
CA LYS A 3 -43.88 -36.28 23.26
C LYS A 3 -42.93 -35.10 23.48
N ILE A 4 -41.86 -34.96 22.67
CA ILE A 4 -41.11 -33.69 22.47
C ILE A 4 -40.45 -33.76 21.08
N TYR A 5 -41.29 -33.87 20.03
CA TYR A 5 -40.84 -33.66 18.65
C TYR A 5 -41.99 -33.06 17.84
N LYS A 6 -42.36 -31.82 18.15
CA LYS A 6 -43.19 -31.01 17.25
C LYS A 6 -43.31 -29.60 17.82
N LEU A 7 -42.25 -28.79 17.65
CA LEU A 7 -42.33 -27.33 17.82
C LEU A 7 -41.02 -26.66 17.37
N PHE A 8 -40.51 -27.04 16.18
CA PHE A 8 -39.46 -26.27 15.53
C PHE A 8 -39.53 -26.41 14.01
N GLU A 9 -40.37 -25.58 13.41
CA GLU A 9 -40.30 -25.03 12.08
C GLU A 9 -41.44 -24.01 11.94
N PRO A 10 -41.28 -22.83 11.30
CA PRO A 10 -40.15 -22.21 10.60
C PRO A 10 -39.79 -20.80 11.13
N CYS A 11 -38.58 -20.59 11.58
CA CYS A 11 -38.07 -19.26 11.85
C CYS A 11 -36.57 -19.13 11.38
N PHE A 12 -36.28 -19.57 10.18
CA PHE A 12 -34.88 -19.64 9.70
C PHE A 12 -34.42 -18.45 8.84
N PHE A 13 -35.21 -17.38 8.66
CA PHE A 13 -34.84 -16.32 7.73
C PHE A 13 -34.74 -14.87 8.29
N VAL A 14 -34.88 -14.67 9.60
CA VAL A 14 -34.88 -13.31 10.20
C VAL A 14 -33.91 -13.18 11.39
N CYS A 15 -33.06 -14.15 11.69
CA CYS A 15 -32.42 -14.24 13.01
C CYS A 15 -30.87 -14.11 13.03
N GLU A 16 -30.16 -14.06 11.92
CA GLU A 16 -28.68 -14.03 11.97
C GLU A 16 -28.10 -12.69 12.46
N GLU A 17 -28.65 -11.54 12.08
CA GLU A 17 -28.18 -10.24 12.58
C GLU A 17 -28.55 -10.00 14.07
N ARG A 18 -29.69 -10.51 14.53
CA ARG A 18 -30.08 -10.43 15.94
C ARG A 18 -29.28 -11.37 16.83
N CYS A 19 -28.90 -12.57 16.35
CA CYS A 19 -28.09 -13.51 17.11
C CYS A 19 -26.70 -12.98 17.41
N MET A 20 -26.03 -12.35 16.44
CA MET A 20 -24.68 -11.80 16.65
C MET A 20 -24.69 -10.63 17.63
N CYS A 21 -25.64 -9.71 17.53
CA CYS A 21 -25.82 -8.63 18.52
C CYS A 21 -26.16 -9.16 19.93
N VAL A 22 -26.86 -10.28 20.02
CA VAL A 22 -27.21 -10.91 21.32
C VAL A 22 -25.99 -11.62 21.91
N ILE A 23 -25.18 -12.31 21.10
CA ILE A 23 -23.95 -12.97 21.54
C ILE A 23 -22.93 -11.93 22.02
N ILE A 24 -22.72 -10.84 21.28
CA ILE A 24 -21.84 -9.74 21.69
C ILE A 24 -22.32 -9.10 23.00
N LYS A 25 -23.61 -8.77 23.11
CA LYS A 25 -24.18 -8.21 24.36
C LYS A 25 -24.17 -9.18 25.54
N GLN A 26 -24.24 -10.51 25.32
CA GLN A 26 -24.12 -11.51 26.37
C GLN A 26 -22.67 -11.69 26.83
N ARG A 27 -21.68 -11.62 25.92
CA ARG A 27 -20.25 -11.64 26.24
C ARG A 27 -19.84 -10.38 27.00
N GLU A 28 -20.26 -9.18 26.55
CA GLU A 28 -20.02 -7.92 27.29
C GLU A 28 -20.58 -7.98 28.74
N LYS A 29 -21.73 -8.64 28.97
CA LYS A 29 -22.30 -8.82 30.31
C LYS A 29 -21.57 -9.86 31.18
N ARG A 30 -20.75 -10.74 30.56
CA ARG A 30 -19.97 -11.78 31.26
C ARG A 30 -18.51 -11.37 31.51
N GLY A 31 -18.06 -10.18 31.07
CA GLY A 31 -16.66 -9.78 31.10
C GLY A 31 -15.78 -10.54 30.08
N ASP A 32 -16.40 -11.11 29.04
CA ASP A 32 -15.70 -11.89 28.03
C ASP A 32 -14.89 -10.99 27.09
N THR A 33 -13.74 -11.45 26.66
CA THR A 33 -12.75 -10.77 25.81
C THR A 33 -13.39 -10.27 24.51
N ILE A 34 -13.02 -9.07 24.09
CA ILE A 34 -13.36 -8.52 22.77
C ILE A 34 -12.82 -9.48 21.69
N MET A 35 -13.68 -9.84 20.69
CA MET A 35 -13.26 -10.71 19.57
C MET A 35 -12.05 -10.13 18.86
N THR A 36 -11.08 -10.97 18.55
CA THR A 36 -9.91 -10.62 17.72
C THR A 36 -10.32 -10.42 16.25
N ASP A 37 -9.45 -9.77 15.47
CA ASP A 37 -9.73 -9.52 14.05
C ASP A 37 -9.94 -10.82 13.27
N ILE A 38 -9.20 -11.90 13.58
CA ILE A 38 -9.36 -13.20 12.92
C ILE A 38 -10.68 -13.90 13.34
N GLU A 39 -11.08 -13.79 14.60
CA GLU A 39 -12.37 -14.32 15.05
C GLU A 39 -13.54 -13.60 14.36
N ILE A 40 -13.45 -12.27 14.21
CA ILE A 40 -14.44 -11.49 13.45
C ILE A 40 -14.48 -11.94 11.99
N ALA A 41 -13.32 -12.08 11.34
CA ALA A 41 -13.22 -12.54 9.95
C ALA A 41 -13.85 -13.93 9.76
N ASN A 42 -13.62 -14.86 10.69
CA ASN A 42 -14.13 -16.23 10.63
C ASN A 42 -15.60 -16.36 11.05
N SER A 43 -16.20 -15.34 11.69
CA SER A 43 -17.61 -15.34 12.09
C SER A 43 -18.57 -15.11 10.93
N ILE A 44 -18.11 -14.62 9.78
CA ILE A 44 -18.94 -14.26 8.63
C ILE A 44 -18.98 -15.39 7.60
N LYS A 45 -20.18 -15.67 7.10
CA LYS A 45 -20.37 -16.58 5.98
C LYS A 45 -20.05 -15.87 4.66
N MET A 46 -18.87 -16.12 4.10
CA MET A 46 -18.46 -15.55 2.81
C MET A 46 -19.39 -15.97 1.68
N GLN A 47 -19.66 -15.06 0.74
CA GLN A 47 -20.34 -15.36 -0.51
C GLN A 47 -19.38 -16.07 -1.49
N ASP A 48 -19.94 -16.91 -2.36
CA ASP A 48 -19.20 -17.47 -3.48
C ASP A 48 -18.64 -16.34 -4.35
N ILE A 49 -17.40 -16.46 -4.80
CA ILE A 49 -16.71 -15.40 -5.56
C ILE A 49 -17.42 -15.08 -6.90
N LYS A 50 -18.14 -16.04 -7.47
CA LYS A 50 -18.99 -15.79 -8.66
C LYS A 50 -20.10 -14.77 -8.34
N THR A 51 -20.68 -14.86 -7.14
CA THR A 51 -21.71 -13.90 -6.69
C THR A 51 -21.11 -12.50 -6.49
N VAL A 52 -19.90 -12.43 -5.97
CA VAL A 52 -19.16 -11.16 -5.80
C VAL A 52 -18.84 -10.55 -7.18
N ALA A 53 -18.36 -11.36 -8.14
CA ALA A 53 -18.06 -10.91 -9.49
C ALA A 53 -19.29 -10.36 -10.22
N LYS A 54 -20.46 -10.99 -10.04
CA LYS A 54 -21.73 -10.51 -10.62
C LYS A 54 -22.10 -9.09 -10.18
N LYS A 55 -21.75 -8.68 -8.95
CA LYS A 55 -21.98 -7.30 -8.48
C LYS A 55 -21.21 -6.27 -9.27
N LEU A 56 -20.09 -6.67 -9.90
CA LEU A 56 -19.27 -5.87 -10.80
C LEU A 56 -19.60 -6.08 -12.28
N GLY A 57 -20.57 -6.94 -12.62
CA GLY A 57 -20.89 -7.30 -14.00
C GLY A 57 -19.81 -8.13 -14.68
N ILE A 58 -18.87 -8.72 -13.92
CA ILE A 58 -17.81 -9.59 -14.46
C ILE A 58 -18.39 -10.97 -14.72
N GLN A 59 -18.24 -11.44 -15.95
CA GLN A 59 -18.73 -12.76 -16.39
C GLN A 59 -17.80 -13.88 -15.88
N GLU A 60 -18.35 -15.08 -15.72
CA GLU A 60 -17.61 -16.23 -15.16
C GLU A 60 -16.43 -16.67 -16.02
N ASP A 61 -16.52 -16.55 -17.32
CA ASP A 61 -15.45 -16.86 -18.28
C ASP A 61 -14.21 -15.93 -18.16
N LYS A 62 -14.35 -14.82 -17.42
CA LYS A 62 -13.24 -13.91 -17.07
C LYS A 62 -12.60 -14.22 -15.74
N LEU A 63 -13.02 -15.30 -15.04
CA LEU A 63 -12.56 -15.66 -13.72
C LEU A 63 -11.72 -16.94 -13.75
N GLU A 64 -10.53 -16.87 -13.16
CA GLU A 64 -9.71 -18.03 -12.83
C GLU A 64 -9.83 -18.29 -11.32
N PHE A 65 -10.50 -19.39 -10.95
CA PHE A 65 -10.84 -19.66 -9.56
C PHE A 65 -9.65 -20.18 -8.74
N TYR A 66 -9.47 -19.60 -7.58
CA TYR A 66 -8.56 -20.06 -6.53
C TYR A 66 -9.38 -20.50 -5.31
N GLY A 67 -10.13 -21.61 -5.47
CA GLY A 67 -11.13 -22.07 -4.53
C GLY A 67 -12.44 -21.29 -4.64
N LYS A 68 -13.25 -21.31 -3.56
CA LYS A 68 -14.62 -20.80 -3.57
C LYS A 68 -14.71 -19.27 -3.39
N TYR A 69 -13.72 -18.68 -2.73
CA TYR A 69 -13.81 -17.31 -2.20
C TYR A 69 -12.80 -16.34 -2.80
N LYS A 70 -11.97 -16.81 -3.73
CA LYS A 70 -10.96 -16.02 -4.44
C LYS A 70 -10.97 -16.36 -5.92
N ALA A 71 -10.68 -15.38 -6.77
CA ALA A 71 -10.43 -15.60 -8.20
C ALA A 71 -9.49 -14.54 -8.75
N LYS A 72 -8.72 -14.87 -9.77
CA LYS A 72 -8.07 -13.87 -10.63
C LYS A 72 -9.04 -13.41 -11.70
N ILE A 73 -8.91 -12.15 -12.11
CA ILE A 73 -9.73 -11.56 -13.17
C ILE A 73 -8.87 -11.40 -14.43
N ASP A 74 -9.26 -12.06 -15.53
CA ASP A 74 -8.64 -11.92 -16.86
C ASP A 74 -9.57 -11.13 -17.78
N ASP A 75 -9.79 -9.85 -17.47
CA ASP A 75 -10.50 -8.92 -18.35
C ASP A 75 -9.54 -7.87 -18.91
N LYS A 76 -9.27 -7.97 -20.22
CA LYS A 76 -8.34 -7.09 -20.95
C LYS A 76 -9.01 -5.83 -21.46
N ASN A 77 -10.35 -5.76 -21.47
CA ASN A 77 -11.13 -4.67 -22.04
C ASN A 77 -11.43 -3.57 -21.01
N LEU A 78 -10.39 -2.91 -20.50
CA LEU A 78 -10.53 -1.89 -19.46
C LEU A 78 -10.97 -0.53 -20.05
N ASN A 79 -12.12 -0.03 -19.59
CA ASN A 79 -12.65 1.28 -19.92
C ASN A 79 -12.98 2.05 -18.63
N PRO A 80 -12.00 2.66 -17.94
CA PRO A 80 -12.14 3.24 -16.62
C PRO A 80 -12.99 4.53 -16.66
N LYS A 81 -14.28 4.43 -16.35
CA LYS A 81 -15.23 5.56 -16.29
C LYS A 81 -15.67 5.90 -14.86
N GLY A 82 -15.45 5.00 -13.90
CA GLY A 82 -15.82 5.17 -12.50
C GLY A 82 -15.06 6.32 -11.84
N LYS A 83 -15.67 6.89 -10.79
CA LYS A 83 -15.07 7.94 -9.95
C LYS A 83 -13.97 7.34 -9.06
N LEU A 84 -12.79 7.93 -9.06
CA LEU A 84 -11.64 7.46 -8.28
C LEU A 84 -11.51 8.26 -6.98
N VAL A 85 -11.55 7.57 -5.85
CA VAL A 85 -11.37 8.12 -4.49
C VAL A 85 -10.06 7.61 -3.92
N LEU A 86 -9.17 8.53 -3.57
CA LEU A 86 -7.90 8.21 -2.91
C LEU A 86 -8.03 8.36 -1.40
N VAL A 87 -7.75 7.29 -0.65
CA VAL A 87 -7.61 7.33 0.82
C VAL A 87 -6.13 7.43 1.18
N THR A 88 -5.78 8.45 1.94
CA THR A 88 -4.43 8.70 2.46
C THR A 88 -4.50 9.07 3.94
N ALA A 89 -3.41 9.50 4.57
CA ALA A 89 -3.43 9.90 5.97
C ALA A 89 -2.45 11.04 6.27
N ILE A 90 -2.47 11.52 7.51
CA ILE A 90 -1.40 12.33 8.08
C ILE A 90 -0.15 11.48 8.36
N ASN A 91 0.97 12.10 8.77
CA ASN A 91 2.16 11.33 9.18
C ASN A 91 1.80 10.39 10.35
N PRO A 92 2.15 9.09 10.25
CA PRO A 92 1.63 8.08 11.15
C PRO A 92 2.35 8.01 12.50
N THR A 93 1.68 7.41 13.47
CA THR A 93 2.32 6.78 14.64
C THR A 93 2.95 5.44 14.25
N SER A 94 3.67 4.81 15.17
CA SER A 94 4.21 3.45 14.95
C SER A 94 3.12 2.39 14.74
N ALA A 95 1.92 2.61 15.28
CA ALA A 95 0.76 1.71 15.12
C ALA A 95 0.05 1.87 13.78
N GLY A 96 0.32 2.96 13.02
CA GLY A 96 -0.40 3.30 11.80
C GLY A 96 -1.72 4.03 12.07
N GLU A 97 -2.36 4.51 10.99
CA GLU A 97 -3.55 5.39 11.09
C GLU A 97 -4.84 4.73 10.63
N GLY A 98 -4.81 3.42 10.31
CA GLY A 98 -5.99 2.67 9.91
C GLY A 98 -6.56 3.02 8.53
N LYS A 99 -5.72 3.44 7.58
CA LYS A 99 -6.16 3.76 6.19
C LYS A 99 -6.93 2.63 5.53
N THR A 100 -6.40 1.42 5.60
CA THR A 100 -7.04 0.23 5.00
C THR A 100 -8.41 -0.02 5.64
N THR A 101 -8.49 0.03 6.97
CA THR A 101 -9.76 -0.12 7.71
C THR A 101 -10.77 0.96 7.31
N VAL A 102 -10.34 2.23 7.21
CA VAL A 102 -11.20 3.34 6.74
C VAL A 102 -11.61 3.16 5.28
N SER A 103 -10.70 2.68 4.40
CA SER A 103 -11.03 2.43 2.99
C SER A 103 -12.10 1.35 2.85
N ILE A 104 -11.98 0.26 3.63
CA ILE A 104 -12.93 -0.85 3.62
C ILE A 104 -14.27 -0.39 4.19
N GLY A 105 -14.29 0.22 5.39
CA GLY A 105 -15.53 0.73 5.98
C GLY A 105 -16.23 1.76 5.10
N LEU A 106 -15.47 2.63 4.43
CA LEU A 106 -16.02 3.58 3.47
C LEU A 106 -16.68 2.86 2.28
N ALA A 107 -16.03 1.84 1.71
CA ALA A 107 -16.60 1.06 0.62
C ALA A 107 -17.88 0.31 1.04
N ASP A 108 -17.86 -0.26 2.24
CA ASP A 108 -19.04 -0.93 2.81
C ASP A 108 -20.19 0.07 3.03
N ALA A 109 -19.91 1.32 3.43
CA ALA A 109 -20.92 2.37 3.51
C ALA A 109 -21.52 2.73 2.15
N PHE A 110 -20.73 2.74 1.06
CA PHE A 110 -21.27 2.89 -0.30
C PHE A 110 -22.21 1.74 -0.66
N THR A 111 -21.86 0.50 -0.28
CA THR A 111 -22.73 -0.68 -0.49
C THR A 111 -24.02 -0.55 0.30
N GLU A 112 -23.98 -0.13 1.58
CA GLU A 112 -25.15 0.16 2.41
C GLU A 112 -26.06 1.22 1.77
N LEU A 113 -25.47 2.24 1.13
CA LEU A 113 -26.17 3.27 0.37
C LEU A 113 -26.58 2.82 -1.04
N LYS A 114 -26.46 1.51 -1.35
CA LYS A 114 -26.82 0.90 -2.65
C LYS A 114 -26.08 1.51 -3.83
N GLN A 115 -24.86 1.97 -3.61
CA GLN A 115 -23.99 2.45 -4.69
C GLN A 115 -23.11 1.34 -5.24
N SER A 116 -22.87 1.36 -6.56
CA SER A 116 -21.89 0.48 -7.19
C SER A 116 -20.48 0.93 -6.80
N VAL A 117 -19.75 0.10 -6.06
CA VAL A 117 -18.42 0.40 -5.53
C VAL A 117 -17.50 -0.81 -5.62
N CYS A 118 -16.22 -0.58 -5.82
CA CYS A 118 -15.16 -1.58 -5.76
C CYS A 118 -13.93 -1.00 -5.04
N LEU A 119 -13.35 -1.80 -4.15
CA LEU A 119 -12.05 -1.50 -3.55
C LEU A 119 -10.92 -1.90 -4.50
N ALA A 120 -9.82 -1.13 -4.48
CA ALA A 120 -8.56 -1.50 -5.12
C ALA A 120 -7.43 -1.33 -4.10
N LEU A 121 -6.93 -2.44 -3.55
CA LEU A 121 -6.03 -2.49 -2.41
C LEU A 121 -4.69 -3.17 -2.78
N ARG A 122 -3.70 -3.02 -1.89
CA ARG A 122 -2.43 -3.72 -2.00
C ARG A 122 -2.48 -5.09 -1.35
N GLU A 123 -1.73 -6.01 -1.91
CA GLU A 123 -1.44 -7.30 -1.30
C GLU A 123 -0.39 -7.13 -0.19
N PRO A 124 -0.53 -7.79 0.98
CA PRO A 124 0.46 -7.75 2.05
C PRO A 124 1.70 -8.59 1.72
N SER A 125 2.86 -8.15 2.23
CA SER A 125 4.13 -8.88 2.21
C SER A 125 4.29 -9.68 3.49
N LEU A 126 4.81 -10.90 3.41
CA LEU A 126 5.01 -11.81 4.56
C LEU A 126 5.95 -11.22 5.63
N GLY A 127 6.99 -10.48 5.23
CA GLY A 127 7.92 -9.88 6.17
C GLY A 127 7.25 -8.98 7.21
N PRO A 128 6.42 -7.99 6.84
CA PRO A 128 5.60 -7.22 7.78
C PRO A 128 4.62 -8.06 8.59
N VAL A 129 3.97 -9.07 7.98
CA VAL A 129 3.00 -9.95 8.64
C VAL A 129 3.64 -10.69 9.83
N PHE A 130 4.79 -11.31 9.63
CA PHE A 130 5.52 -12.02 10.68
C PHE A 130 6.45 -11.11 11.52
N GLY A 131 6.62 -9.84 11.12
CA GLY A 131 7.51 -8.86 11.78
C GLY A 131 6.85 -8.05 12.88
N VAL A 132 6.57 -6.78 12.61
CA VAL A 132 6.10 -5.81 13.61
C VAL A 132 4.68 -5.32 13.32
N LYS A 133 4.27 -5.35 12.06
CA LYS A 133 3.05 -4.71 11.58
C LYS A 133 2.06 -5.79 11.15
N GLY A 134 0.83 -5.67 11.64
CA GLY A 134 -0.31 -6.46 11.20
C GLY A 134 -0.50 -6.47 9.69
N GLY A 135 -1.29 -7.41 9.19
CA GLY A 135 -1.62 -7.58 7.77
C GLY A 135 -2.28 -6.36 7.14
N ALA A 136 -2.51 -6.43 5.85
CA ALA A 136 -3.16 -5.36 5.08
C ALA A 136 -4.65 -5.64 4.80
N THR A 137 -5.30 -6.46 5.61
CA THR A 137 -6.70 -6.87 5.44
C THR A 137 -7.74 -5.98 6.12
N GLY A 138 -7.30 -4.93 6.81
CA GLY A 138 -8.16 -4.08 7.65
C GLY A 138 -8.17 -4.52 9.10
N GLY A 139 -9.25 -4.24 9.85
CA GLY A 139 -9.41 -4.64 11.25
C GLY A 139 -10.81 -4.38 11.77
N GLY A 140 -11.20 -5.05 12.85
CA GLY A 140 -12.56 -5.02 13.41
C GLY A 140 -13.60 -5.46 12.38
N TYR A 141 -14.68 -4.73 12.31
CA TYR A 141 -15.76 -5.00 11.33
C TYR A 141 -15.50 -4.41 9.92
N SER A 142 -14.30 -3.90 9.66
CA SER A 142 -13.86 -3.42 8.34
C SER A 142 -12.67 -4.21 7.83
N GLN A 143 -12.91 -5.42 7.32
CA GLN A 143 -11.90 -6.33 6.80
C GLN A 143 -12.27 -6.88 5.42
N ILE A 144 -11.25 -7.25 4.63
CA ILE A 144 -11.38 -8.10 3.44
C ILE A 144 -11.10 -9.55 3.81
N VAL A 145 -11.86 -10.46 3.20
CA VAL A 145 -11.78 -11.90 3.47
C VAL A 145 -11.66 -12.72 2.17
N PRO A 146 -11.04 -13.90 2.21
CA PRO A 146 -10.51 -14.66 3.36
C PRO A 146 -9.20 -14.05 3.91
N MET A 147 -9.19 -13.65 5.18
CA MET A 147 -8.11 -12.91 5.82
C MET A 147 -6.80 -13.70 5.86
N GLU A 148 -6.86 -14.97 6.26
CA GLU A 148 -5.70 -15.85 6.36
C GLU A 148 -4.99 -16.00 5.01
N ASP A 149 -5.73 -16.35 3.97
CA ASP A 149 -5.19 -16.53 2.62
C ASP A 149 -4.52 -15.26 2.11
N ILE A 150 -5.18 -14.09 2.29
CA ILE A 150 -4.67 -12.80 1.81
C ILE A 150 -3.34 -12.43 2.51
N ASN A 151 -3.23 -12.69 3.82
CA ASN A 151 -2.05 -12.35 4.60
C ASN A 151 -0.88 -13.35 4.45
N LEU A 152 -1.11 -14.53 3.90
CA LEU A 152 -0.11 -15.58 3.71
C LEU A 152 0.31 -15.67 2.23
N HIS A 153 -0.03 -16.74 1.54
CA HIS A 153 0.42 -16.96 0.16
C HIS A 153 -0.58 -16.50 -0.91
N PHE A 154 -1.78 -16.14 -0.52
CA PHE A 154 -2.88 -15.63 -1.31
C PHE A 154 -3.13 -16.42 -2.61
N THR A 155 -2.59 -15.93 -3.76
CA THR A 155 -2.63 -16.58 -5.06
C THR A 155 -1.24 -16.81 -5.66
N GLY A 156 -0.19 -16.54 -4.90
CA GLY A 156 1.21 -16.79 -5.29
C GLY A 156 1.91 -15.63 -5.99
N ASP A 157 1.32 -14.43 -6.04
CA ASP A 157 1.90 -13.29 -6.79
C ASP A 157 3.26 -12.87 -6.23
N PHE A 158 3.42 -12.79 -4.90
CA PHE A 158 4.71 -12.49 -4.28
C PHE A 158 5.78 -13.54 -4.56
N HIS A 159 5.40 -14.83 -4.57
CA HIS A 159 6.31 -15.90 -4.95
C HIS A 159 6.74 -15.78 -6.41
N ALA A 160 5.83 -15.50 -7.33
CA ALA A 160 6.14 -15.30 -8.74
C ALA A 160 7.12 -14.12 -8.94
N ILE A 161 6.88 -12.99 -8.24
CA ILE A 161 7.75 -11.81 -8.26
C ILE A 161 9.14 -12.14 -7.73
N THR A 162 9.23 -12.84 -6.58
CA THR A 162 10.50 -13.29 -5.99
C THR A 162 11.26 -14.20 -6.96
N SER A 163 10.57 -15.15 -7.56
CA SER A 163 11.14 -16.10 -8.53
C SER A 163 11.66 -15.39 -9.78
N ALA A 164 10.89 -14.48 -10.36
CA ALA A 164 11.32 -13.71 -11.54
C ALA A 164 12.53 -12.82 -11.23
N ASN A 165 12.56 -12.19 -10.05
CA ASN A 165 13.69 -11.38 -9.60
C ASN A 165 14.97 -12.23 -9.47
N ASN A 166 14.88 -13.37 -8.81
CA ASN A 166 16.03 -14.21 -8.55
C ASN A 166 16.49 -14.99 -9.80
N LEU A 167 15.58 -15.26 -10.74
CA LEU A 167 15.93 -15.78 -12.05
C LEU A 167 16.85 -14.81 -12.80
N LEU A 168 16.56 -13.51 -12.81
CA LEU A 168 17.43 -12.51 -13.43
C LEU A 168 18.81 -12.48 -12.78
N CYS A 169 18.91 -12.55 -11.45
CA CYS A 169 20.20 -12.63 -10.75
C CYS A 169 20.96 -13.91 -11.10
N SER A 170 20.26 -15.04 -11.23
CA SER A 170 20.88 -16.33 -11.62
C SER A 170 21.43 -16.27 -13.04
N TYR A 171 20.71 -15.69 -14.00
CA TYR A 171 21.19 -15.51 -15.37
C TYR A 171 22.39 -14.57 -15.45
N LEU A 172 22.39 -13.49 -14.68
CA LEU A 172 23.51 -12.55 -14.60
C LEU A 172 24.78 -13.25 -14.09
N ASP A 173 24.70 -13.96 -12.98
CA ASP A 173 25.85 -14.68 -12.41
C ASP A 173 26.33 -15.81 -13.31
N ASN A 174 25.40 -16.56 -13.92
CA ASN A 174 25.74 -17.59 -14.90
C ASN A 174 26.43 -17.01 -16.14
N HIS A 175 25.98 -15.86 -16.65
CA HIS A 175 26.60 -15.18 -17.78
C HIS A 175 28.06 -14.77 -17.46
N ILE A 176 28.30 -14.22 -16.27
CA ILE A 176 29.65 -13.85 -15.82
C ILE A 176 30.54 -15.09 -15.72
N PHE A 177 30.00 -16.19 -15.15
CA PHE A 177 30.73 -17.43 -14.94
C PHE A 177 31.06 -18.19 -16.25
N GLN A 178 30.14 -18.16 -17.23
CA GLN A 178 30.26 -18.92 -18.50
C GLN A 178 30.99 -18.13 -19.59
N GLY A 179 31.93 -17.27 -19.23
CA GLY A 179 32.80 -16.60 -20.18
C GLY A 179 32.49 -15.12 -20.41
N ASN A 180 31.45 -14.57 -19.80
CA ASN A 180 31.18 -13.13 -19.72
C ASN A 180 31.26 -12.38 -21.07
N ALA A 181 30.58 -12.89 -22.09
CA ALA A 181 30.61 -12.33 -23.46
C ALA A 181 30.22 -10.83 -23.51
N LEU A 182 29.40 -10.37 -22.59
CA LEU A 182 29.04 -8.94 -22.46
C LEU A 182 30.10 -8.11 -21.74
N SER A 183 31.18 -8.72 -21.24
CA SER A 183 32.25 -8.06 -20.48
C SER A 183 31.72 -7.27 -19.25
N ILE A 184 30.76 -7.86 -18.53
CA ILE A 184 30.18 -7.30 -17.31
C ILE A 184 31.28 -7.18 -16.25
N ASP A 185 31.33 -6.03 -15.58
CA ASP A 185 32.18 -5.81 -14.41
C ASP A 185 31.46 -6.33 -13.16
N PRO A 186 31.94 -7.39 -12.49
CA PRO A 186 31.28 -7.96 -11.31
C PRO A 186 31.12 -6.96 -10.15
N ASP A 187 31.99 -5.97 -10.05
CA ASP A 187 31.93 -4.91 -9.04
C ASP A 187 30.91 -3.82 -9.37
N LYS A 188 30.36 -3.83 -10.59
CA LYS A 188 29.36 -2.85 -11.08
C LYS A 188 27.98 -3.48 -11.32
N VAL A 189 27.69 -4.57 -10.66
CA VAL A 189 26.35 -5.14 -10.61
C VAL A 189 25.47 -4.26 -9.71
N VAL A 190 24.32 -3.82 -10.23
CA VAL A 190 23.38 -2.91 -9.53
C VAL A 190 22.03 -3.55 -9.19
N PHE A 191 21.74 -4.72 -9.76
CA PHE A 191 20.54 -5.47 -9.49
C PHE A 191 20.80 -6.51 -8.39
N ASN A 192 19.82 -6.69 -7.48
CA ASN A 192 20.00 -7.51 -6.28
C ASN A 192 18.92 -8.57 -6.15
N ARG A 193 19.23 -9.66 -5.45
CA ARG A 193 18.28 -10.71 -5.08
C ARG A 193 17.21 -10.17 -4.14
N CYS A 194 16.12 -10.89 -4.02
CA CYS A 194 15.07 -10.57 -3.05
C CYS A 194 14.54 -11.82 -2.33
N LEU A 195 13.94 -11.56 -1.15
CA LEU A 195 13.24 -12.55 -0.33
C LEU A 195 12.11 -11.86 0.42
N ASP A 196 10.92 -12.48 0.50
CA ASP A 196 9.74 -11.83 1.13
C ASP A 196 9.64 -12.09 2.65
N ILE A 197 10.78 -12.02 3.33
CA ILE A 197 10.89 -12.13 4.80
C ILE A 197 11.79 -11.02 5.32
N ASN A 198 11.55 -10.57 6.56
CA ASN A 198 12.42 -9.63 7.26
C ASN A 198 13.67 -10.34 7.76
N ASP A 199 14.82 -10.14 7.11
CA ASP A 199 16.08 -10.74 7.49
C ASP A 199 17.25 -9.75 7.40
N ARG A 200 17.69 -9.25 8.56
CA ARG A 200 18.81 -8.29 8.62
C ARG A 200 20.16 -8.89 8.24
N ALA A 201 20.34 -10.22 8.33
CA ALA A 201 21.59 -10.88 7.97
C ALA A 201 21.86 -10.80 6.45
N LEU A 202 20.80 -10.63 5.66
CA LEU A 202 20.89 -10.53 4.19
C LEU A 202 21.22 -9.11 3.67
N ARG A 203 21.50 -8.15 4.54
CA ARG A 203 21.85 -6.76 4.13
C ARG A 203 23.23 -6.60 3.53
N ASP A 204 24.13 -7.53 3.85
CA ASP A 204 25.49 -7.58 3.31
C ASP A 204 25.96 -9.02 3.31
N VAL A 205 26.03 -9.63 2.12
CA VAL A 205 26.38 -11.01 1.91
C VAL A 205 27.42 -11.14 0.81
N VAL A 206 28.18 -12.24 0.81
CA VAL A 206 29.05 -12.60 -0.30
C VAL A 206 28.39 -13.74 -1.07
N VAL A 207 28.09 -13.50 -2.35
CA VAL A 207 27.59 -14.50 -3.28
C VAL A 207 28.73 -15.02 -4.17
N GLY A 208 28.58 -16.22 -4.75
CA GLY A 208 29.55 -16.81 -5.65
C GLY A 208 30.86 -17.26 -4.97
N GLY A 209 30.88 -17.36 -3.63
CA GLY A 209 32.04 -17.87 -2.89
C GLY A 209 32.28 -19.36 -3.10
N GLY A 210 33.56 -19.77 -3.21
CA GLY A 210 33.98 -21.16 -3.45
C GLY A 210 34.40 -21.44 -4.90
N ALA A 211 35.26 -22.44 -5.09
CA ALA A 211 35.99 -22.64 -6.33
C ALA A 211 35.17 -22.90 -7.61
N LYS A 212 33.87 -23.27 -7.48
CA LYS A 212 32.99 -23.57 -8.62
C LYS A 212 31.67 -22.85 -8.59
N ASN A 213 31.50 -21.84 -7.72
CA ASN A 213 30.23 -21.21 -7.45
C ASN A 213 30.04 -19.86 -8.17
N GLY A 214 30.99 -19.42 -8.97
CA GLY A 214 30.98 -18.18 -9.72
C GLY A 214 32.06 -17.18 -9.29
N THR A 215 31.88 -15.91 -9.59
CA THR A 215 32.78 -14.83 -9.18
C THR A 215 32.32 -14.26 -7.84
N PRO A 216 33.16 -14.36 -6.76
CA PRO A 216 32.80 -13.79 -5.47
C PRO A 216 32.58 -12.28 -5.56
N ARG A 217 31.43 -11.80 -5.07
CA ARG A 217 31.11 -10.38 -4.96
C ARG A 217 30.21 -10.07 -3.78
N ARG A 218 30.26 -8.84 -3.29
CA ARG A 218 29.30 -8.36 -2.29
C ARG A 218 27.95 -8.09 -2.93
N GLU A 219 26.90 -8.51 -2.24
CA GLU A 219 25.52 -8.29 -2.62
C GLU A 219 24.68 -8.00 -1.38
N ARG A 220 23.50 -7.43 -1.57
CA ARG A 220 22.45 -7.32 -0.56
C ARG A 220 21.16 -7.88 -1.10
N PHE A 221 20.32 -8.43 -0.25
CA PHE A 221 18.95 -8.79 -0.63
C PHE A 221 18.01 -7.64 -0.33
N ASN A 222 17.01 -7.48 -1.17
CA ASN A 222 15.87 -6.62 -0.89
C ASN A 222 14.70 -7.47 -0.42
N ILE A 223 13.77 -6.92 0.38
CA ILE A 223 12.47 -7.58 0.56
C ILE A 223 11.70 -7.49 -0.77
N THR A 224 10.92 -8.53 -1.11
CA THR A 224 10.24 -8.63 -2.42
C THR A 224 9.37 -7.39 -2.72
N ALA A 225 8.68 -6.86 -1.72
CA ALA A 225 7.90 -5.62 -1.84
C ALA A 225 8.74 -4.36 -2.21
N ALA A 226 10.07 -4.43 -2.04
CA ALA A 226 11.02 -3.37 -2.39
C ALA A 226 11.74 -3.64 -3.73
N SER A 227 11.49 -4.77 -4.37
CA SER A 227 12.11 -5.13 -5.65
C SER A 227 11.62 -4.25 -6.79
N GLU A 228 12.45 -4.09 -7.81
CA GLU A 228 12.04 -3.38 -9.04
C GLU A 228 10.96 -4.16 -9.79
N ILE A 229 10.97 -5.51 -9.70
CA ILE A 229 9.95 -6.37 -10.33
C ILE A 229 8.55 -6.07 -9.76
N MET A 230 8.42 -5.91 -8.43
CA MET A 230 7.16 -5.49 -7.81
C MET A 230 6.69 -4.13 -8.35
N ALA A 231 7.59 -3.16 -8.48
CA ALA A 231 7.25 -1.84 -9.02
C ALA A 231 6.85 -1.91 -10.51
N ILE A 232 7.54 -2.73 -11.30
CA ILE A 232 7.23 -2.99 -12.71
C ILE A 232 5.82 -3.58 -12.83
N LEU A 233 5.51 -4.67 -12.11
CA LEU A 233 4.18 -5.28 -12.14
C LEU A 233 3.09 -4.25 -11.82
N CYS A 234 3.32 -3.40 -10.82
CA CYS A 234 2.34 -2.41 -10.39
C CYS A 234 2.13 -1.25 -11.37
N LEU A 235 3.13 -0.92 -12.18
CA LEU A 235 3.06 0.16 -13.17
C LEU A 235 2.81 -0.33 -14.59
N SER A 236 2.78 -1.63 -14.84
CA SER A 236 2.46 -2.22 -16.13
C SER A 236 0.99 -2.07 -16.48
N LYS A 237 0.70 -1.86 -17.76
CA LYS A 237 -0.64 -1.69 -18.32
C LYS A 237 -1.24 -3.01 -18.82
N ASP A 238 -0.37 -3.89 -19.31
CA ASP A 238 -0.67 -5.20 -19.89
C ASP A 238 0.59 -6.08 -19.89
N LEU A 239 0.49 -7.28 -20.45
CA LEU A 239 1.60 -8.24 -20.52
C LEU A 239 2.75 -7.75 -21.43
N GLU A 240 2.46 -7.06 -22.52
CA GLU A 240 3.50 -6.54 -23.43
C GLU A 240 4.30 -5.40 -22.75
N ASP A 241 3.61 -4.46 -22.08
CA ASP A 241 4.27 -3.41 -21.30
C ASP A 241 5.07 -4.01 -20.13
N LEU A 242 4.56 -5.09 -19.49
CA LEU A 242 5.32 -5.83 -18.45
C LEU A 242 6.62 -6.37 -19.02
N LYS A 243 6.56 -7.07 -20.15
CA LYS A 243 7.72 -7.67 -20.83
C LYS A 243 8.75 -6.63 -21.25
N GLU A 244 8.30 -5.52 -21.87
CA GLU A 244 9.17 -4.43 -22.26
C GLU A 244 9.88 -3.82 -21.04
N ARG A 245 9.16 -3.56 -19.96
CA ARG A 245 9.73 -3.03 -18.71
C ARG A 245 10.74 -3.97 -18.09
N LEU A 246 10.45 -5.28 -18.05
CA LEU A 246 11.39 -6.29 -17.57
C LEU A 246 12.69 -6.29 -18.40
N GLY A 247 12.58 -6.21 -19.72
CA GLY A 247 13.74 -6.11 -20.59
C GLY A 247 14.60 -4.87 -20.38
N ASN A 248 13.99 -3.78 -19.92
CA ASN A 248 14.67 -2.50 -19.67
C ASN A 248 15.27 -2.37 -18.27
N ILE A 249 15.22 -3.39 -17.40
CA ILE A 249 15.89 -3.36 -16.10
C ILE A 249 17.40 -3.20 -16.31
N LEU A 250 17.99 -2.19 -15.68
CA LEU A 250 19.45 -2.02 -15.62
C LEU A 250 20.02 -2.98 -14.60
N VAL A 251 20.86 -3.92 -15.04
CA VAL A 251 21.39 -5.00 -14.17
C VAL A 251 22.83 -4.77 -13.76
N ALA A 252 23.66 -4.20 -14.64
CA ALA A 252 25.09 -4.01 -14.41
C ALA A 252 25.67 -2.97 -15.39
N TYR A 253 26.97 -2.72 -15.23
CA TYR A 253 27.77 -2.02 -16.24
C TYR A 253 28.93 -2.94 -16.68
N THR A 254 29.35 -2.75 -17.92
CA THR A 254 30.56 -3.40 -18.46
C THR A 254 31.85 -2.79 -17.87
N THR A 255 32.99 -3.45 -18.04
CA THR A 255 34.32 -2.89 -17.72
C THR A 255 34.61 -1.54 -18.40
N LYS A 256 33.92 -1.25 -19.52
CA LYS A 256 33.96 0.03 -20.25
C LYS A 256 32.83 1.00 -19.85
N ASN A 257 32.16 0.77 -18.71
CA ASN A 257 31.04 1.56 -18.20
C ASN A 257 29.83 1.69 -19.15
N LYS A 258 29.60 0.71 -20.04
CA LYS A 258 28.36 0.65 -20.82
C LYS A 258 27.27 -0.04 -19.99
N PRO A 259 26.01 0.44 -20.00
CA PRO A 259 24.92 -0.22 -19.28
C PRO A 259 24.59 -1.58 -19.91
N VAL A 260 24.24 -2.55 -19.07
CA VAL A 260 23.72 -3.86 -19.43
C VAL A 260 22.32 -4.01 -18.89
N TYR A 261 21.40 -4.41 -19.73
CA TYR A 261 19.99 -4.56 -19.39
C TYR A 261 19.57 -6.05 -19.34
N ALA A 262 18.45 -6.36 -18.71
CA ALA A 262 17.93 -7.72 -18.65
C ALA A 262 17.68 -8.34 -20.03
N LYS A 263 17.29 -7.56 -21.02
CA LYS A 263 17.14 -8.00 -22.41
C LYS A 263 18.44 -8.43 -23.07
N ASP A 264 19.58 -7.86 -22.67
CA ASP A 264 20.90 -8.25 -23.19
C ASP A 264 21.31 -9.65 -22.67
N LEU A 265 20.74 -10.09 -21.53
CA LEU A 265 20.85 -11.44 -20.98
C LEU A 265 19.76 -12.38 -21.53
N LEU A 266 18.86 -11.94 -22.38
CA LEU A 266 17.77 -12.71 -22.98
C LEU A 266 16.83 -13.40 -21.98
N VAL A 267 16.73 -12.89 -20.76
CA VAL A 267 15.97 -13.51 -19.63
C VAL A 267 14.57 -12.93 -19.43
N HIS A 268 14.28 -11.76 -19.97
CA HIS A 268 13.05 -11.02 -19.70
C HIS A 268 11.77 -11.74 -20.15
N GLU A 269 11.83 -12.54 -21.23
CA GLU A 269 10.72 -13.41 -21.66
C GLU A 269 10.42 -14.50 -20.62
N ALA A 270 11.46 -15.17 -20.10
CA ALA A 270 11.31 -16.18 -19.05
C ALA A 270 10.76 -15.57 -17.72
N MET A 271 11.17 -14.34 -17.40
CA MET A 271 10.61 -13.59 -16.27
C MET A 271 9.12 -13.29 -16.50
N ALA A 272 8.73 -12.87 -17.71
CA ALA A 272 7.32 -12.61 -18.06
C ALA A 272 6.48 -13.89 -17.97
N ILE A 273 7.01 -15.05 -18.36
CA ILE A 273 6.35 -16.35 -18.22
C ILE A 273 6.05 -16.65 -16.73
N LEU A 274 7.01 -16.41 -15.83
CA LEU A 274 6.79 -16.58 -14.39
C LEU A 274 5.70 -15.63 -13.84
N LEU A 275 5.53 -14.46 -14.46
CA LEU A 275 4.60 -13.43 -14.03
C LEU A 275 3.25 -13.44 -14.77
N LYS A 276 3.01 -14.39 -15.70
CA LYS A 276 1.82 -14.41 -16.57
C LYS A 276 0.49 -14.46 -15.83
N ASP A 277 0.47 -15.11 -14.66
CA ASP A 277 -0.73 -15.19 -13.81
C ASP A 277 -0.70 -14.10 -12.71
N ALA A 278 0.49 -13.72 -12.25
CA ALA A 278 0.64 -12.65 -11.27
C ALA A 278 0.24 -11.25 -11.79
N ILE A 279 0.16 -11.05 -13.12
CA ILE A 279 -0.31 -9.79 -13.70
C ILE A 279 -1.84 -9.63 -13.62
N LYS A 280 -2.58 -10.71 -13.40
CA LYS A 280 -4.04 -10.71 -13.27
C LYS A 280 -4.43 -10.33 -11.85
N PRO A 281 -5.30 -9.32 -11.63
CA PRO A 281 -5.72 -8.91 -10.30
C PRO A 281 -6.56 -9.97 -9.58
N ASN A 282 -6.50 -9.96 -8.24
CA ASN A 282 -7.21 -10.89 -7.40
C ASN A 282 -8.52 -10.27 -6.89
N LEU A 283 -9.65 -10.95 -7.10
CA LEU A 283 -10.97 -10.60 -6.57
C LEU A 283 -11.22 -11.31 -5.26
N VAL A 284 -11.67 -10.55 -4.27
CA VAL A 284 -12.14 -11.00 -2.95
C VAL A 284 -13.33 -10.13 -2.52
N GLN A 285 -13.73 -10.21 -1.25
CA GLN A 285 -14.85 -9.45 -0.69
C GLN A 285 -14.52 -8.88 0.68
N THR A 286 -15.27 -7.88 1.13
CA THR A 286 -15.28 -7.44 2.53
C THR A 286 -16.21 -8.31 3.38
N LEU A 287 -16.22 -8.10 4.70
CA LEU A 287 -17.19 -8.71 5.61
C LEU A 287 -18.64 -8.38 5.21
N ALA A 288 -18.88 -7.19 4.67
CA ALA A 288 -20.19 -6.76 4.14
C ALA A 288 -20.42 -7.20 2.67
N HIS A 289 -19.56 -8.07 2.15
CA HIS A 289 -19.62 -8.58 0.77
C HIS A 289 -19.46 -7.52 -0.32
N THR A 290 -18.81 -6.39 -0.02
CA THR A 290 -18.39 -5.42 -1.03
C THR A 290 -17.24 -6.01 -1.85
N PRO A 291 -17.25 -5.91 -3.19
CA PRO A 291 -16.16 -6.41 -4.02
C PRO A 291 -14.85 -5.67 -3.74
N ALA A 292 -13.75 -6.41 -3.64
CA ALA A 292 -12.41 -5.86 -3.47
C ALA A 292 -11.41 -6.53 -4.42
N ILE A 293 -10.65 -5.72 -5.14
CA ILE A 293 -9.55 -6.15 -6.01
C ILE A 293 -8.25 -5.89 -5.25
N VAL A 294 -7.50 -6.96 -4.97
CA VAL A 294 -6.23 -6.91 -4.24
C VAL A 294 -5.10 -7.29 -5.19
N HIS A 295 -4.13 -6.41 -5.42
CA HIS A 295 -3.10 -6.69 -6.42
C HIS A 295 -1.85 -5.83 -6.25
N GLY A 296 -0.68 -6.48 -6.13
CA GLY A 296 0.62 -5.86 -5.96
C GLY A 296 0.79 -5.18 -4.60
N GLY A 297 2.00 -5.14 -4.09
CA GLY A 297 2.28 -4.65 -2.73
C GLY A 297 3.59 -3.86 -2.58
N PRO A 298 3.88 -2.84 -3.43
CA PRO A 298 5.14 -2.11 -3.34
C PRO A 298 5.20 -1.25 -2.08
N PHE A 299 6.39 -1.18 -1.44
CA PHE A 299 6.59 -0.34 -0.27
C PHE A 299 6.53 1.15 -0.64
N ALA A 300 5.87 1.94 0.22
CA ALA A 300 5.63 3.36 -0.02
C ALA A 300 6.81 4.26 0.36
N ASN A 301 7.79 3.79 1.11
CA ASN A 301 8.98 4.57 1.48
C ASN A 301 10.08 4.54 0.41
N ILE A 302 10.09 3.54 -0.47
CA ILE A 302 11.14 3.32 -1.49
C ILE A 302 10.61 3.08 -2.91
N ALA A 303 9.30 2.87 -3.06
CA ALA A 303 8.60 2.75 -4.33
C ALA A 303 7.35 3.62 -4.30
N HIS A 304 6.42 3.42 -5.24
CA HIS A 304 5.22 4.27 -5.36
C HIS A 304 4.11 3.94 -4.34
N GLY A 305 4.17 2.79 -3.64
CA GLY A 305 3.36 2.50 -2.46
C GLY A 305 1.86 2.37 -2.66
N CYS A 306 1.41 1.97 -3.83
CA CYS A 306 0.00 1.75 -4.16
C CYS A 306 -0.17 0.51 -5.04
N ASN A 307 -1.39 -0.02 -5.12
CA ASN A 307 -1.72 -1.19 -5.93
C ASN A 307 -1.46 -0.96 -7.42
N THR A 308 -1.69 -1.99 -8.24
CA THR A 308 -1.40 -1.94 -9.68
C THR A 308 -2.30 -0.99 -10.44
N ILE A 309 -1.81 -0.51 -11.59
CA ILE A 309 -2.60 0.26 -12.57
C ILE A 309 -3.77 -0.57 -13.07
N ILE A 310 -3.52 -1.85 -13.37
CA ILE A 310 -4.55 -2.77 -13.89
C ILE A 310 -5.69 -2.90 -12.88
N ALA A 311 -5.41 -3.17 -11.58
CA ALA A 311 -6.44 -3.31 -10.55
C ALA A 311 -7.27 -2.03 -10.38
N THR A 312 -6.63 -0.85 -10.38
CA THR A 312 -7.36 0.42 -10.27
C THR A 312 -8.25 0.67 -11.49
N LYS A 313 -7.73 0.47 -12.71
CA LYS A 313 -8.52 0.64 -13.94
C LYS A 313 -9.65 -0.38 -14.04
N MET A 314 -9.41 -1.63 -13.61
CA MET A 314 -10.43 -2.68 -13.57
C MET A 314 -11.57 -2.30 -12.62
N ALA A 315 -11.25 -1.86 -11.40
CA ALA A 315 -12.26 -1.38 -10.46
C ALA A 315 -13.06 -0.19 -11.04
N MET A 316 -12.40 0.77 -11.69
CA MET A 316 -13.04 1.92 -12.35
C MET A 316 -13.86 1.54 -13.59
N THR A 317 -13.57 0.41 -14.23
CA THR A 317 -14.33 -0.11 -15.36
C THR A 317 -15.65 -0.71 -14.90
N HIS A 318 -15.63 -1.44 -13.80
CA HIS A 318 -16.73 -2.27 -13.33
C HIS A 318 -17.57 -1.64 -12.20
N ALA A 319 -17.14 -0.51 -11.62
CA ALA A 319 -17.88 0.16 -10.56
C ALA A 319 -18.01 1.67 -10.80
N LYS A 320 -19.13 2.25 -10.32
CA LYS A 320 -19.34 3.72 -10.35
C LYS A 320 -18.32 4.44 -9.46
N TYR A 321 -17.95 3.84 -8.33
CA TYR A 321 -16.96 4.38 -7.42
C TYR A 321 -15.85 3.36 -7.17
N THR A 322 -14.60 3.82 -7.24
CA THR A 322 -13.42 3.04 -6.90
C THR A 322 -12.73 3.69 -5.72
N ILE A 323 -12.58 2.95 -4.62
CA ILE A 323 -11.86 3.41 -3.43
C ILE A 323 -10.51 2.72 -3.40
N THR A 324 -9.44 3.49 -3.38
CA THR A 324 -8.06 3.00 -3.33
C THR A 324 -7.26 3.71 -2.25
N GLU A 325 -6.16 3.13 -1.83
CA GLU A 325 -5.29 3.74 -0.83
C GLU A 325 -3.86 3.96 -1.31
N ALA A 326 -3.15 4.89 -0.67
CA ALA A 326 -1.71 5.06 -0.79
C ALA A 326 -1.04 4.89 0.57
N GLY A 327 0.14 4.22 0.60
CA GLY A 327 0.83 3.89 1.83
C GLY A 327 1.39 5.11 2.57
N PHE A 328 1.48 5.05 3.90
CA PHE A 328 1.97 6.12 4.78
C PHE A 328 1.14 7.42 4.71
N GLY A 329 1.78 8.56 5.03
CA GLY A 329 1.17 9.88 4.98
C GLY A 329 1.01 10.43 3.56
N ALA A 330 0.21 11.47 3.42
CA ALA A 330 -0.07 12.08 2.11
C ALA A 330 1.19 12.73 1.49
N ASP A 331 2.15 13.11 2.31
CA ASP A 331 3.45 13.63 1.85
C ASP A 331 4.28 12.58 1.09
N LEU A 332 4.16 11.31 1.42
CA LEU A 332 4.81 10.20 0.73
C LEU A 332 3.86 9.46 -0.20
N GLY A 333 2.80 8.87 0.37
CA GLY A 333 1.91 7.97 -0.36
C GLY A 333 1.08 8.69 -1.40
N ALA A 334 0.31 9.71 -1.01
CA ALA A 334 -0.51 10.46 -1.97
C ALA A 334 0.35 11.20 -2.99
N GLN A 335 1.49 11.79 -2.59
CA GLN A 335 2.42 12.42 -3.51
C GLN A 335 2.85 11.44 -4.61
N LYS A 336 3.27 10.22 -4.25
CA LYS A 336 3.71 9.20 -5.23
C LYS A 336 2.57 8.65 -6.06
N PHE A 337 1.39 8.46 -5.45
CA PHE A 337 0.19 8.05 -6.18
C PHE A 337 -0.15 9.08 -7.27
N LEU A 338 -0.16 10.37 -6.90
CA LEU A 338 -0.53 11.46 -7.81
C LEU A 338 0.56 11.71 -8.86
N ASP A 339 1.81 11.94 -8.43
CA ASP A 339 2.90 12.34 -9.33
C ASP A 339 3.50 11.17 -10.13
N THR A 340 3.33 9.91 -9.70
CA THR A 340 3.87 8.75 -10.41
C THR A 340 2.77 7.90 -11.03
N LYS A 341 1.91 7.25 -10.21
CA LYS A 341 0.90 6.32 -10.73
C LYS A 341 -0.13 7.03 -11.60
N CYS A 342 -0.71 8.14 -11.15
CA CYS A 342 -1.69 8.89 -11.93
C CYS A 342 -1.10 9.41 -13.24
N ARG A 343 0.16 9.84 -13.23
CA ARG A 343 0.87 10.28 -14.43
C ARG A 343 1.05 9.16 -15.44
N VAL A 344 1.58 7.99 -15.01
CA VAL A 344 1.83 6.83 -15.87
C VAL A 344 0.53 6.24 -16.43
N ALA A 345 -0.51 6.21 -15.58
CA ALA A 345 -1.79 5.59 -15.91
C ALA A 345 -2.81 6.54 -16.56
N ASN A 346 -2.50 7.83 -16.65
CA ASN A 346 -3.44 8.90 -17.03
C ASN A 346 -4.72 8.89 -16.18
N LEU A 347 -4.56 8.80 -14.84
CA LEU A 347 -5.66 8.80 -13.89
C LEU A 347 -5.82 10.20 -13.27
N LYS A 348 -7.07 10.55 -12.94
CA LYS A 348 -7.43 11.78 -12.22
C LYS A 348 -8.37 11.42 -11.07
N PRO A 349 -7.92 11.51 -9.80
CA PRO A 349 -8.82 11.30 -8.66
C PRO A 349 -9.94 12.34 -8.62
N ASN A 350 -11.13 11.91 -8.18
CA ASN A 350 -12.30 12.79 -8.02
C ASN A 350 -12.37 13.37 -6.60
N ALA A 351 -11.90 12.62 -5.60
CA ALA A 351 -11.85 13.07 -4.21
C ALA A 351 -10.70 12.41 -3.45
N VAL A 352 -10.27 13.07 -2.38
CA VAL A 352 -9.24 12.55 -1.46
C VAL A 352 -9.81 12.51 -0.05
N VAL A 353 -9.65 11.36 0.62
CA VAL A 353 -9.95 11.18 2.04
C VAL A 353 -8.63 11.19 2.81
N ILE A 354 -8.48 12.13 3.74
CA ILE A 354 -7.29 12.22 4.60
C ILE A 354 -7.65 11.65 5.97
N VAL A 355 -7.14 10.48 6.29
CA VAL A 355 -7.35 9.85 7.59
C VAL A 355 -6.46 10.53 8.63
N ALA A 356 -7.06 10.95 9.72
CA ALA A 356 -6.38 11.48 10.89
C ALA A 356 -6.82 10.71 12.14
N THR A 357 -5.90 10.47 13.07
CA THR A 357 -6.20 9.94 14.40
C THR A 357 -5.85 10.97 15.46
N ILE A 358 -6.61 11.00 16.52
CA ILE A 358 -6.32 11.86 17.68
C ILE A 358 -4.94 11.53 18.25
N LYS A 359 -4.57 10.24 18.27
CA LYS A 359 -3.23 9.79 18.74
C LYS A 359 -2.10 10.39 17.91
N ALA A 360 -2.20 10.37 16.58
CA ALA A 360 -1.18 10.95 15.71
C ALA A 360 -1.09 12.47 15.90
N LEU A 361 -2.23 13.16 16.02
CA LEU A 361 -2.24 14.60 16.29
C LEU A 361 -1.60 14.92 17.64
N LYS A 362 -1.89 14.16 18.71
CA LYS A 362 -1.21 14.34 20.00
C LYS A 362 0.31 14.16 19.88
N LEU A 363 0.76 13.10 19.21
CA LEU A 363 2.19 12.85 18.97
C LEU A 363 2.83 14.03 18.21
N HIS A 364 2.22 14.48 17.12
CA HIS A 364 2.69 15.64 16.35
C HIS A 364 2.59 16.96 17.10
N GLY A 365 1.79 17.03 18.14
CA GLY A 365 1.69 18.16 19.08
C GLY A 365 2.69 18.11 20.22
N GLY A 366 3.56 17.09 20.25
CA GLY A 366 4.63 16.93 21.24
C GLY A 366 4.26 16.11 22.47
N GLU A 367 3.14 15.34 22.44
CA GLU A 367 2.79 14.40 23.51
C GLU A 367 3.72 13.18 23.50
N ASP A 368 4.02 12.66 24.68
CA ASP A 368 4.79 11.43 24.82
C ASP A 368 4.00 10.24 24.25
N LYS A 369 4.70 9.37 23.52
CA LYS A 369 4.11 8.18 22.87
C LYS A 369 3.41 7.22 23.85
N ASN A 370 3.80 7.23 25.14
CA ASN A 370 3.20 6.39 26.18
C ASN A 370 1.88 6.97 26.69
N ASN A 371 1.64 8.28 26.51
CA ASN A 371 0.47 9.00 27.03
C ASN A 371 -0.62 9.27 25.98
N LEU A 372 -0.48 8.77 24.76
CA LEU A 372 -1.41 9.06 23.65
C LEU A 372 -2.85 8.59 23.89
N LYS A 373 -3.10 7.74 24.89
CA LYS A 373 -4.45 7.31 25.29
C LYS A 373 -5.14 8.29 26.26
N GLN A 374 -4.38 9.18 26.91
CA GLN A 374 -4.92 10.19 27.83
C GLN A 374 -5.40 11.41 27.05
N GLU A 375 -6.47 12.05 27.54
CA GLU A 375 -6.94 13.29 26.92
C GLU A 375 -5.88 14.40 26.97
N ASN A 376 -5.59 15.02 25.85
CA ASN A 376 -4.74 16.21 25.76
C ASN A 376 -5.15 17.12 24.59
N VAL A 377 -6.16 17.95 24.83
CA VAL A 377 -6.69 18.92 23.87
C VAL A 377 -5.62 19.92 23.41
N SER A 378 -4.66 20.29 24.29
CA SER A 378 -3.58 21.21 23.94
C SER A 378 -2.62 20.58 22.92
N ALA A 379 -2.25 19.30 23.11
CA ALA A 379 -1.41 18.59 22.16
C ALA A 379 -2.12 18.42 20.81
N VAL A 380 -3.43 18.08 20.80
CA VAL A 380 -4.21 18.02 19.55
C VAL A 380 -4.18 19.35 18.82
N LYS A 381 -4.41 20.49 19.53
CA LYS A 381 -4.34 21.84 18.92
C LYS A 381 -2.99 22.12 18.26
N LYS A 382 -1.89 21.78 18.93
CA LYS A 382 -0.53 21.96 18.38
C LYS A 382 -0.31 21.04 17.15
N GLY A 383 -0.77 19.79 17.23
CA GLY A 383 -0.62 18.79 16.18
C GLY A 383 -1.44 19.07 14.93
N MET A 384 -2.47 19.93 15.01
CA MET A 384 -3.25 20.37 13.85
C MET A 384 -2.39 20.90 12.70
N ALA A 385 -1.21 21.48 13.00
CA ALA A 385 -0.29 21.96 11.97
C ALA A 385 0.12 20.86 10.98
N ASN A 386 0.23 19.59 11.44
CA ASN A 386 0.50 18.44 10.57
C ASN A 386 -0.65 18.17 9.62
N LEU A 387 -1.88 18.05 10.14
CA LEU A 387 -3.07 17.82 9.34
C LEU A 387 -3.33 18.96 8.36
N GLU A 388 -3.23 20.22 8.81
CA GLU A 388 -3.41 21.39 7.95
C GLU A 388 -2.46 21.40 6.75
N ARG A 389 -1.21 21.01 6.93
CA ARG A 389 -0.27 20.91 5.81
C ARG A 389 -0.68 19.86 4.81
N HIS A 390 -1.11 18.67 5.25
CA HIS A 390 -1.60 17.62 4.36
C HIS A 390 -2.84 18.10 3.58
N VAL A 391 -3.79 18.74 4.24
CA VAL A 391 -4.98 19.31 3.60
C VAL A 391 -4.59 20.37 2.57
N LYS A 392 -3.71 21.34 2.94
CA LYS A 392 -3.23 22.38 2.03
C LYS A 392 -2.49 21.81 0.82
N ASN A 393 -1.71 20.74 0.99
CA ASN A 393 -1.03 20.06 -0.12
C ASN A 393 -2.04 19.50 -1.13
N ILE A 394 -3.10 18.83 -0.66
CA ILE A 394 -4.14 18.28 -1.55
C ILE A 394 -4.91 19.40 -2.25
N LEU A 395 -5.35 20.43 -1.53
CA LEU A 395 -6.12 21.52 -2.09
C LEU A 395 -5.32 22.42 -3.04
N ASN A 396 -4.12 22.84 -2.60
CA ASN A 396 -3.39 23.93 -3.28
C ASN A 396 -2.35 23.43 -4.26
N VAL A 397 -1.65 22.30 -3.95
CA VAL A 397 -0.63 21.76 -4.84
C VAL A 397 -1.25 20.89 -5.93
N TYR A 398 -2.20 20.01 -5.56
CA TYR A 398 -2.83 19.09 -6.50
C TYR A 398 -4.19 19.57 -7.04
N SER A 399 -4.78 20.60 -6.43
CA SER A 399 -6.10 21.12 -6.79
C SER A 399 -7.21 20.05 -6.74
N LEU A 400 -7.19 19.19 -5.73
CA LEU A 400 -8.17 18.12 -5.53
C LEU A 400 -9.07 18.43 -4.33
N PRO A 401 -10.37 18.15 -4.43
CA PRO A 401 -11.27 18.24 -3.28
C PRO A 401 -10.95 17.14 -2.26
N CYS A 402 -11.07 17.46 -0.95
CA CYS A 402 -10.81 16.47 0.09
C CYS A 402 -11.76 16.60 1.28
N VAL A 403 -11.82 15.54 2.06
CA VAL A 403 -12.48 15.43 3.36
C VAL A 403 -11.53 14.79 4.35
N VAL A 404 -11.61 15.16 5.63
CA VAL A 404 -10.87 14.53 6.70
C VAL A 404 -11.75 13.46 7.36
N ALA A 405 -11.24 12.22 7.42
CA ALA A 405 -11.83 11.14 8.19
C ALA A 405 -11.11 11.02 9.53
N ILE A 406 -11.80 11.30 10.63
CA ILE A 406 -11.29 11.09 11.98
C ILE A 406 -11.52 9.62 12.32
N ASN A 407 -10.48 8.78 12.21
CA ASN A 407 -10.56 7.38 12.59
C ASN A 407 -10.61 7.28 14.11
N LYS A 408 -11.82 7.07 14.64
CA LYS A 408 -12.12 7.13 16.07
C LYS A 408 -11.64 5.86 16.80
N PHE A 409 -10.94 6.08 17.91
CA PHE A 409 -10.62 5.05 18.90
C PHE A 409 -11.41 5.26 20.20
N THR A 410 -11.54 4.22 20.99
CA THR A 410 -12.27 4.25 22.29
C THR A 410 -11.70 5.25 23.30
N SER A 411 -10.43 5.61 23.17
CA SER A 411 -9.75 6.59 24.03
C SER A 411 -9.96 8.05 23.59
N ASP A 412 -10.57 8.30 22.45
CA ASP A 412 -10.69 9.65 21.89
C ASP A 412 -11.90 10.37 22.51
N THR A 413 -11.69 11.61 22.97
CA THR A 413 -12.74 12.39 23.61
C THR A 413 -13.43 13.33 22.61
N GLU A 414 -14.67 13.71 22.92
CA GLU A 414 -15.43 14.64 22.06
C GLU A 414 -14.75 16.03 22.01
N ALA A 415 -14.08 16.45 23.11
CA ALA A 415 -13.33 17.70 23.14
C ALA A 415 -12.15 17.70 22.16
N GLU A 416 -11.43 16.59 22.05
CA GLU A 416 -10.32 16.40 21.10
C GLU A 416 -10.83 16.35 19.65
N ILE A 417 -11.93 15.62 19.41
CA ILE A 417 -12.57 15.52 18.08
C ILE A 417 -13.06 16.90 17.60
N GLU A 418 -13.64 17.69 18.49
CA GLU A 418 -14.16 19.02 18.15
C GLU A 418 -13.04 19.99 17.74
N VAL A 419 -11.84 19.87 18.34
CA VAL A 419 -10.66 20.64 17.88
C VAL A 419 -10.33 20.36 16.43
N VAL A 420 -10.39 19.09 16.03
CA VAL A 420 -10.09 18.70 14.65
C VAL A 420 -11.14 19.23 13.70
N LYS A 421 -12.44 19.08 14.02
CA LYS A 421 -13.55 19.60 13.20
C LYS A 421 -13.40 21.11 12.97
N LYS A 422 -13.30 21.90 14.04
CA LYS A 422 -13.14 23.36 13.95
C LYS A 422 -11.83 23.77 13.24
N GLY A 423 -10.77 22.99 13.40
CA GLY A 423 -9.48 23.29 12.79
C GLY A 423 -9.52 23.19 11.25
N VAL A 424 -10.10 22.11 10.71
CA VAL A 424 -10.17 21.91 9.26
C VAL A 424 -11.30 22.70 8.60
N GLU A 425 -12.37 23.03 9.32
CA GLU A 425 -13.44 23.89 8.82
C GLU A 425 -12.92 25.25 8.35
N LYS A 426 -11.94 25.81 9.06
CA LYS A 426 -11.24 27.06 8.67
C LYS A 426 -10.53 26.96 7.31
N LEU A 427 -10.29 25.74 6.82
CA LEU A 427 -9.71 25.48 5.49
C LEU A 427 -10.77 25.20 4.43
N GLY A 428 -12.06 25.33 4.76
CA GLY A 428 -13.18 25.00 3.88
C GLY A 428 -13.35 23.48 3.66
N VAL A 429 -12.84 22.65 4.58
CA VAL A 429 -12.89 21.18 4.51
C VAL A 429 -13.68 20.64 5.68
N LYS A 430 -14.50 19.60 5.47
CA LYS A 430 -15.21 18.90 6.54
C LYS A 430 -14.32 17.85 7.19
N ALA A 431 -14.46 17.67 8.51
CA ALA A 431 -13.95 16.53 9.24
C ALA A 431 -15.12 15.68 9.75
N ILE A 432 -15.12 14.40 9.41
CA ILE A 432 -16.21 13.47 9.72
C ILE A 432 -15.62 12.30 10.52
N VAL A 433 -16.31 11.92 11.60
CA VAL A 433 -15.92 10.79 12.44
C VAL A 433 -16.18 9.49 11.68
N ALA A 434 -15.19 8.61 11.67
CA ALA A 434 -15.23 7.28 11.07
C ALA A 434 -15.03 6.22 12.17
N ASP A 435 -16.11 5.58 12.59
CA ASP A 435 -16.11 4.51 13.59
C ASP A 435 -16.10 3.14 12.88
N VAL A 436 -15.03 2.89 12.14
CA VAL A 436 -14.93 1.75 11.22
C VAL A 436 -14.63 0.43 11.92
N TRP A 437 -13.84 0.47 13.01
CA TRP A 437 -13.45 -0.75 13.71
C TRP A 437 -14.64 -1.39 14.42
N GLY A 438 -15.45 -0.57 15.11
CA GLY A 438 -16.59 -1.05 15.89
C GLY A 438 -17.88 -1.24 15.09
N LYS A 439 -18.09 -0.46 14.02
CA LYS A 439 -19.37 -0.38 13.29
C LYS A 439 -19.27 -0.68 11.80
N GLY A 440 -18.10 -1.01 11.29
CA GLY A 440 -17.91 -1.27 9.86
C GLY A 440 -18.43 -0.13 8.98
N GLY A 441 -19.08 -0.46 7.88
CA GLY A 441 -19.67 0.51 6.95
C GLY A 441 -20.69 1.46 7.58
N LYS A 442 -21.46 0.99 8.57
CA LYS A 442 -22.45 1.83 9.28
C LYS A 442 -21.80 3.00 10.02
N GLY A 443 -20.52 2.84 10.43
CA GLY A 443 -19.74 3.88 11.09
C GLY A 443 -19.22 4.99 10.17
N THR A 444 -19.45 4.89 8.85
CA THR A 444 -18.92 5.83 7.84
C THR A 444 -19.95 6.31 6.82
N ILE A 445 -21.23 6.17 7.10
CA ILE A 445 -22.30 6.59 6.18
C ILE A 445 -22.20 8.08 5.84
N ASP A 446 -21.95 8.95 6.82
CA ASP A 446 -21.87 10.38 6.57
C ASP A 446 -20.59 10.76 5.81
N LEU A 447 -19.48 10.02 6.05
CA LEU A 447 -18.27 10.15 5.26
C LEU A 447 -18.52 9.75 3.79
N ALA A 448 -19.25 8.65 3.56
CA ALA A 448 -19.61 8.22 2.21
C ALA A 448 -20.47 9.25 1.47
N LYS A 449 -21.46 9.85 2.13
CA LYS A 449 -22.29 10.93 1.55
C LYS A 449 -21.44 12.15 1.15
N GLU A 450 -20.50 12.56 2.02
CA GLU A 450 -19.61 13.68 1.70
C GLU A 450 -18.68 13.35 0.54
N VAL A 451 -18.09 12.14 0.52
CA VAL A 451 -17.22 11.69 -0.59
C VAL A 451 -18.00 11.67 -1.91
N MET A 452 -19.25 11.19 -1.92
CA MET A 452 -20.10 11.27 -3.11
C MET A 452 -20.29 12.71 -3.59
N ALA A 453 -20.62 13.63 -2.67
CA ALA A 453 -20.78 15.06 -3.01
C ALA A 453 -19.48 15.67 -3.57
N LEU A 454 -18.31 15.30 -3.03
CA LEU A 454 -17.01 15.72 -3.55
C LEU A 454 -16.73 15.15 -4.94
N CYS A 455 -17.14 13.92 -5.21
CA CYS A 455 -16.95 13.28 -6.53
C CYS A 455 -17.75 13.92 -7.67
N GLU A 456 -18.79 14.69 -7.36
CA GLU A 456 -19.56 15.45 -8.36
C GLU A 456 -18.91 16.80 -8.70
N LYS A 457 -17.88 17.24 -7.95
CA LYS A 457 -17.12 18.45 -8.27
C LYS A 457 -16.22 18.21 -9.48
N ASP A 458 -15.96 19.29 -10.21
CA ASP A 458 -15.00 19.24 -11.33
C ASP A 458 -13.58 18.96 -10.83
N ASN A 459 -12.91 17.96 -11.42
CA ASN A 459 -11.51 17.62 -11.18
C ASN A 459 -10.61 17.98 -12.37
N SER A 460 -11.08 18.78 -13.30
CA SER A 460 -10.31 19.21 -14.50
C SER A 460 -9.08 20.03 -14.09
N THR A 461 -9.13 20.69 -12.95
CA THR A 461 -8.04 21.51 -12.38
C THR A 461 -6.91 20.69 -11.74
N PHE A 462 -7.04 19.35 -11.67
CA PHE A 462 -5.98 18.49 -11.14
C PHE A 462 -4.65 18.74 -11.86
N LYS A 463 -3.60 18.91 -11.09
CA LYS A 463 -2.23 19.14 -11.58
C LYS A 463 -1.22 18.36 -10.77
N PHE A 464 -0.06 18.15 -11.36
CA PHE A 464 1.09 17.49 -10.72
C PHE A 464 1.93 18.52 -9.95
N SER A 465 2.70 18.04 -8.95
CA SER A 465 3.55 18.93 -8.16
C SER A 465 4.77 19.46 -8.93
N TYR A 466 5.20 18.77 -10.00
CA TYR A 466 6.32 19.15 -10.87
C TYR A 466 6.10 18.69 -12.32
N ASP A 467 6.83 19.28 -13.26
CA ASP A 467 6.93 18.84 -14.65
C ASP A 467 8.03 17.77 -14.80
N THR A 468 7.75 16.68 -15.51
CA THR A 468 8.76 15.65 -15.81
C THR A 468 9.87 16.12 -16.74
N ASN A 469 9.64 17.13 -17.56
CA ASN A 469 10.62 17.74 -18.46
C ASN A 469 11.63 18.63 -17.72
N ASP A 470 11.37 18.96 -16.46
CA ASP A 470 12.33 19.68 -15.62
C ASP A 470 13.55 18.81 -15.29
N LYS A 471 14.69 19.45 -15.06
CA LYS A 471 15.91 18.79 -14.58
C LYS A 471 15.68 18.08 -13.24
N ILE A 472 16.37 16.99 -12.98
CA ILE A 472 16.25 16.18 -11.75
C ILE A 472 16.27 17.04 -10.48
N LYS A 473 17.24 17.97 -10.37
CA LYS A 473 17.35 18.89 -9.21
C LYS A 473 16.10 19.73 -9.01
N LYS A 474 15.48 20.23 -10.10
CA LYS A 474 14.27 21.05 -10.01
C LYS A 474 13.08 20.22 -9.55
N LYS A 475 12.87 19.02 -10.09
CA LYS A 475 11.81 18.09 -9.67
C LYS A 475 11.91 17.76 -8.17
N ILE A 476 13.11 17.41 -7.69
CA ILE A 476 13.37 17.14 -6.27
C ILE A 476 13.08 18.38 -5.43
N LYS A 477 13.56 19.57 -5.85
CA LYS A 477 13.30 20.83 -5.17
C LYS A 477 11.81 21.14 -5.07
N ASP A 478 11.05 20.94 -6.16
CA ASP A 478 9.62 21.20 -6.20
C ASP A 478 8.86 20.33 -5.19
N ILE A 479 9.16 19.03 -5.11
CA ILE A 479 8.58 18.13 -4.11
C ILE A 479 8.98 18.61 -2.69
N ALA A 480 10.28 18.84 -2.46
CA ALA A 480 10.80 19.20 -1.14
C ALA A 480 10.20 20.52 -0.60
N THR A 481 10.04 21.52 -1.46
CA THR A 481 9.52 22.83 -1.04
C THR A 481 8.01 22.87 -0.98
N LYS A 482 7.30 22.38 -2.02
CA LYS A 482 5.85 22.49 -2.11
C LYS A 482 5.13 21.51 -1.17
N ILE A 483 5.65 20.27 -1.06
CA ILE A 483 5.00 19.20 -0.27
C ILE A 483 5.56 19.14 1.14
N TYR A 484 6.89 19.12 1.29
CA TYR A 484 7.51 18.92 2.61
C TYR A 484 7.73 20.22 3.38
N GLY A 485 7.89 21.36 2.68
CA GLY A 485 8.20 22.66 3.28
C GLY A 485 9.67 22.84 3.64
N ALA A 486 10.57 22.12 2.96
CA ALA A 486 12.00 22.31 3.07
C ALA A 486 12.42 23.71 2.55
N GLY A 487 13.40 24.31 3.20
CA GLY A 487 13.99 25.58 2.75
C GLY A 487 15.11 25.37 1.74
N LYS A 488 15.82 24.25 1.84
CA LYS A 488 17.00 23.94 1.02
C LYS A 488 17.06 22.45 0.72
N VAL A 489 17.60 22.10 -0.45
CA VAL A 489 17.95 20.73 -0.83
C VAL A 489 19.44 20.67 -1.10
N THR A 490 20.13 19.72 -0.47
CA THR A 490 21.56 19.46 -0.68
C THR A 490 21.77 18.06 -1.24
N TYR A 491 22.92 17.82 -1.81
CA TYR A 491 23.26 16.58 -2.51
C TYR A 491 24.66 16.13 -2.10
N SER A 492 24.81 14.85 -1.74
CA SER A 492 26.13 14.26 -1.55
C SER A 492 26.91 14.18 -2.88
N GLU A 493 28.21 13.95 -2.82
CA GLU A 493 29.03 13.68 -4.01
C GLU A 493 28.51 12.49 -4.82
N LYS A 494 28.09 11.41 -4.12
CA LYS A 494 27.47 10.24 -4.74
C LYS A 494 26.20 10.61 -5.48
N ALA A 495 25.29 11.36 -4.87
CA ALA A 495 24.05 11.78 -5.51
C ALA A 495 24.29 12.63 -6.77
N LEU A 496 25.34 13.48 -6.75
CA LEU A 496 25.74 14.27 -7.92
C LEU A 496 26.35 13.40 -9.03
N ALA A 497 27.10 12.36 -8.68
CA ALA A 497 27.63 11.39 -9.64
C ALA A 497 26.52 10.56 -10.27
N ASP A 498 25.62 9.99 -9.43
CA ASP A 498 24.45 9.21 -9.89
C ASP A 498 23.58 10.04 -10.84
N MET A 499 23.40 11.34 -10.54
CA MET A 499 22.62 12.25 -11.39
C MET A 499 23.22 12.41 -12.78
N LYS A 500 24.56 12.61 -12.84
CA LYS A 500 25.28 12.71 -14.13
C LYS A 500 25.14 11.41 -14.95
N ASP A 501 25.19 10.25 -14.29
CA ASP A 501 25.06 8.97 -14.98
C ASP A 501 23.64 8.75 -15.51
N ILE A 502 22.59 9.14 -14.76
CA ILE A 502 21.21 9.12 -15.21
C ILE A 502 21.00 10.06 -16.41
N GLU A 503 21.58 11.26 -16.39
CA GLU A 503 21.54 12.24 -17.50
C GLU A 503 22.24 11.69 -18.76
N LYS A 504 23.41 11.02 -18.62
CA LYS A 504 24.10 10.34 -19.74
C LYS A 504 23.22 9.27 -20.39
N LEU A 505 22.42 8.56 -19.58
CA LEU A 505 21.46 7.56 -20.07
C LEU A 505 20.19 8.18 -20.67
N LYS A 506 20.06 9.52 -20.69
CA LYS A 506 18.87 10.27 -21.14
C LYS A 506 17.58 9.84 -20.42
N LYS A 507 17.70 9.64 -19.11
CA LYS A 507 16.59 9.21 -18.23
C LYS A 507 16.21 10.28 -17.21
N ASP A 508 16.65 11.49 -17.41
CA ASP A 508 16.37 12.65 -16.55
C ASP A 508 14.92 13.14 -16.61
N ASN A 509 14.12 12.71 -17.62
CA ASN A 509 12.69 12.98 -17.75
C ASN A 509 11.79 12.04 -16.93
N LEU A 510 12.33 11.04 -16.24
CA LEU A 510 11.57 10.11 -15.43
C LEU A 510 11.00 10.77 -14.16
N PRO A 511 9.85 10.29 -13.63
CA PRO A 511 9.31 10.72 -12.34
C PRO A 511 10.30 10.50 -11.18
N ILE A 512 10.15 11.32 -10.12
CA ILE A 512 10.94 11.23 -8.89
C ILE A 512 10.13 10.61 -7.77
N ILE A 513 10.71 9.63 -7.10
CA ILE A 513 10.25 9.06 -5.84
C ILE A 513 11.25 9.42 -4.75
N ILE A 514 10.84 10.19 -3.74
CA ILE A 514 11.72 10.51 -2.60
C ILE A 514 11.54 9.41 -1.54
N ALA A 515 12.64 8.76 -1.19
CA ALA A 515 12.73 7.77 -0.13
C ALA A 515 13.22 8.44 1.16
N LYS A 516 12.31 8.65 2.13
CA LYS A 516 12.58 9.26 3.43
C LYS A 516 11.76 8.61 4.53
N THR A 517 11.99 9.01 5.78
CA THR A 517 11.15 8.59 6.91
C THR A 517 9.68 8.93 6.70
N GLN A 518 8.78 8.06 7.13
CA GLN A 518 7.33 8.28 7.08
C GLN A 518 6.79 9.10 8.26
N TYR A 519 7.60 9.31 9.31
CA TYR A 519 7.15 9.91 10.56
C TYR A 519 7.22 11.43 10.59
N SER A 520 7.78 12.06 9.58
CA SER A 520 7.93 13.52 9.47
C SER A 520 7.85 13.97 8.02
N PHE A 521 7.52 15.24 7.80
CA PHE A 521 7.71 15.88 6.49
C PHE A 521 9.19 15.97 6.10
N SER A 522 10.11 16.06 7.08
CA SER A 522 11.55 16.06 6.83
C SER A 522 12.12 14.65 6.71
N ASP A 523 13.42 14.54 6.45
CA ASP A 523 14.21 13.30 6.53
C ASP A 523 14.63 12.95 7.97
N ASN A 524 14.38 13.85 8.93
CA ASN A 524 14.60 13.64 10.36
C ASN A 524 13.27 13.30 11.05
N GLN A 525 13.13 12.07 11.54
CA GLN A 525 11.91 11.58 12.19
C GLN A 525 11.58 12.28 13.54
N THR A 526 12.52 12.99 14.15
CA THR A 526 12.29 13.71 15.42
C THR A 526 11.64 15.08 15.20
N LEU A 527 11.64 15.61 13.98
CA LEU A 527 10.96 16.87 13.64
C LEU A 527 9.48 16.62 13.41
N LEU A 528 8.71 16.66 14.49
CA LEU A 528 7.27 16.42 14.49
C LEU A 528 6.46 17.65 14.01
N GLY A 529 5.13 17.49 13.89
CA GLY A 529 4.23 18.56 13.45
C GLY A 529 4.38 18.89 11.98
N ALA A 530 4.64 20.15 11.65
CA ALA A 530 4.84 20.64 10.28
C ALA A 530 6.11 21.47 10.18
N PRO A 531 7.30 20.86 10.24
CA PRO A 531 8.58 21.58 10.18
C PRO A 531 8.68 22.38 8.89
N LYS A 532 9.32 23.55 8.95
CA LYS A 532 9.55 24.46 7.83
C LYS A 532 11.01 24.89 7.75
N GLY A 533 11.48 25.20 6.54
CA GLY A 533 12.79 25.78 6.33
C GLY A 533 13.97 24.82 6.59
N PHE A 534 13.71 23.54 6.87
CA PHE A 534 14.76 22.55 7.09
C PHE A 534 15.51 22.23 5.78
N GLU A 535 16.71 21.67 5.93
CA GLU A 535 17.50 21.17 4.82
C GLU A 535 17.14 19.70 4.56
N LEU A 536 16.81 19.35 3.31
CA LEU A 536 16.65 17.98 2.86
C LEU A 536 17.92 17.53 2.16
N ASN A 537 18.58 16.49 2.68
CA ASN A 537 19.81 15.97 2.09
C ASN A 537 19.54 14.72 1.24
N ILE A 538 19.87 14.77 -0.06
CA ILE A 538 19.82 13.64 -0.97
C ILE A 538 21.18 12.95 -1.00
N ARG A 539 21.23 11.70 -0.55
CA ARG A 539 22.47 10.92 -0.38
C ARG A 539 22.86 10.15 -1.62
N GLU A 540 21.88 9.64 -2.36
CA GLU A 540 22.09 8.90 -3.61
C GLU A 540 20.85 8.97 -4.49
N LEU A 541 21.01 8.70 -5.79
CA LEU A 541 19.94 8.48 -6.73
C LEU A 541 20.02 7.06 -7.28
N GLN A 542 18.90 6.37 -7.33
CA GLN A 542 18.81 5.02 -7.89
C GLN A 542 17.89 5.04 -9.10
N LEU A 543 18.41 4.70 -10.27
CA LEU A 543 17.61 4.53 -11.48
C LEU A 543 16.88 3.17 -11.43
N ARG A 544 15.56 3.20 -11.43
CA ARG A 544 14.69 2.04 -11.66
C ARG A 544 14.19 2.09 -13.10
N ASN A 545 15.08 1.72 -14.02
CA ASN A 545 14.87 1.96 -15.45
C ASN A 545 13.70 1.15 -16.02
N GLY A 546 13.54 -0.10 -15.59
CA GLY A 546 12.41 -0.94 -15.97
C GLY A 546 11.08 -0.42 -15.40
N ALA A 547 11.06 -0.02 -14.13
CA ALA A 547 9.88 0.57 -13.49
C ALA A 547 9.58 1.99 -14.02
N GLY A 548 10.58 2.69 -14.56
CA GLY A 548 10.42 4.00 -15.17
C GLY A 548 10.33 5.14 -14.17
N PHE A 549 11.17 5.14 -13.11
CA PHE A 549 11.31 6.25 -12.17
C PHE A 549 12.72 6.33 -11.55
N ILE A 550 13.03 7.45 -10.92
CA ILE A 550 14.26 7.69 -10.18
C ILE A 550 13.92 7.77 -8.69
N VAL A 551 14.63 6.99 -7.85
CA VAL A 551 14.53 7.07 -6.39
C VAL A 551 15.60 8.02 -5.87
N ALA A 552 15.17 9.11 -5.24
CA ALA A 552 16.04 10.04 -4.52
C ALA A 552 16.03 9.68 -3.03
N VAL A 553 17.15 9.16 -2.52
CA VAL A 553 17.26 8.67 -1.15
C VAL A 553 17.65 9.79 -0.22
N ALA A 554 16.76 10.14 0.71
CA ALA A 554 16.98 11.10 1.78
C ALA A 554 16.85 10.37 3.13
N GLY A 555 17.94 10.32 3.89
CA GLY A 555 17.97 9.57 5.17
C GLY A 555 18.34 8.09 5.01
N ASN A 556 18.26 7.34 6.12
CA ASN A 556 18.63 5.92 6.16
C ASN A 556 17.41 5.04 5.87
N MET A 557 17.28 4.58 4.64
CA MET A 557 16.21 3.67 4.23
C MET A 557 16.72 2.24 4.10
N LEU A 558 16.05 1.30 4.75
CA LEU A 558 16.39 -0.12 4.71
C LEU A 558 15.51 -0.83 3.67
N LEU A 559 16.15 -1.42 2.67
CA LEU A 559 15.50 -2.23 1.63
C LEU A 559 15.23 -3.67 2.09
N MET A 560 15.91 -4.09 3.17
CA MET A 560 15.66 -5.35 3.87
C MET A 560 15.39 -5.01 5.34
N PRO A 561 14.12 -5.03 5.78
CA PRO A 561 13.77 -4.87 7.19
C PRO A 561 14.36 -6.00 8.04
N GLY A 562 14.59 -5.75 9.32
CA GLY A 562 14.92 -6.80 10.28
C GLY A 562 13.71 -7.11 11.16
N LEU A 563 13.68 -8.29 11.74
CA LEU A 563 12.72 -8.62 12.79
C LEU A 563 12.93 -7.72 14.01
N SER A 564 11.84 -7.41 14.73
CA SER A 564 11.86 -6.70 16.01
C SER A 564 12.43 -7.60 17.12
N LYS A 565 12.58 -7.03 18.33
CA LYS A 565 12.97 -7.82 19.51
C LYS A 565 11.94 -8.91 19.84
N THR A 566 10.66 -8.62 19.58
CA THR A 566 9.54 -9.56 19.74
C THR A 566 8.74 -9.54 18.44
N PRO A 567 9.06 -10.42 17.49
CA PRO A 567 8.33 -10.52 16.23
C PRO A 567 6.87 -10.95 16.44
N ALA A 568 5.98 -10.54 15.53
CA ALA A 568 4.57 -10.92 15.58
C ALA A 568 4.39 -12.45 15.52
N GLY A 569 5.24 -13.15 14.76
CA GLY A 569 5.21 -14.59 14.63
C GLY A 569 5.37 -15.38 15.94
N GLU A 570 5.98 -14.79 16.99
CA GLU A 570 6.09 -15.43 18.31
C GLU A 570 4.73 -15.60 19.03
N LYS A 571 3.70 -14.90 18.58
CA LYS A 571 2.34 -14.94 19.13
C LYS A 571 1.37 -15.75 18.27
N MET A 572 1.85 -16.31 17.17
CA MET A 572 1.03 -17.09 16.26
C MET A 572 1.05 -18.56 16.64
N HIS A 573 -0.14 -19.16 16.69
CA HIS A 573 -0.33 -20.56 17.00
C HIS A 573 -1.22 -21.21 15.94
N ILE A 574 -0.99 -22.49 15.68
CA ILE A 574 -1.81 -23.30 14.78
C ILE A 574 -2.13 -24.64 15.47
N HIS A 575 -3.39 -25.03 15.44
CA HIS A 575 -3.84 -26.31 15.96
C HIS A 575 -5.09 -26.80 15.22
N GLU A 576 -5.43 -28.06 15.42
CA GLU A 576 -6.65 -28.64 14.89
C GLU A 576 -7.73 -28.74 15.97
N GLU A 577 -8.93 -28.23 15.70
CA GLU A 577 -10.08 -28.34 16.58
C GLU A 577 -11.32 -28.73 15.77
N ASN A 578 -12.00 -29.81 16.18
CA ASN A 578 -13.21 -30.33 15.53
C ASN A 578 -13.05 -30.56 14.01
N GLY A 579 -11.85 -31.01 13.56
CA GLY A 579 -11.53 -31.26 12.16
C GLY A 579 -11.34 -29.99 11.32
N LYS A 580 -11.11 -28.85 11.98
CA LYS A 580 -10.76 -27.57 11.33
C LYS A 580 -9.41 -27.09 11.84
N THR A 581 -8.61 -26.57 10.93
CA THR A 581 -7.37 -25.87 11.28
C THR A 581 -7.73 -24.49 11.85
N ILE A 582 -7.26 -24.20 13.05
CA ILE A 582 -7.43 -22.91 13.73
C ILE A 582 -6.08 -22.20 13.77
N ILE A 583 -6.07 -20.94 13.37
CA ILE A 583 -4.91 -20.06 13.45
C ILE A 583 -5.22 -18.95 14.45
N GLU A 584 -4.33 -18.73 15.40
CA GLU A 584 -4.41 -17.68 16.41
C GLU A 584 -3.27 -16.70 16.24
N GLY A 585 -3.49 -15.44 16.63
CA GLY A 585 -2.44 -14.41 16.63
C GLY A 585 -2.03 -13.91 15.25
N LEU A 586 -2.73 -14.28 14.19
CA LEU A 586 -2.50 -13.74 12.85
C LEU A 586 -3.16 -12.33 12.70
N PHE A 587 -3.47 -11.66 13.74
CA PHE A 587 -4.04 -10.30 13.98
C PHE A 587 -5.39 -10.32 14.67
#